data_81e8d0e33d2031325703161a50cdc1ed
#
_entry.id   81e8d0e33d2031325703161a50cdc1ed
#
_cell.length_a   1.000
_cell.length_b   1.000
_cell.length_c   1.000
_cell.angle_alpha   90.00
_cell.angle_beta   90.00
_cell.angle_gamma   90.00
#
_symmetry.space_group_name_H-M   'P 1'
#
loop_
_entity.id
_entity.type
_entity.pdbx_description
1 polymer ?
#
loop_
_entity_poly.entity_id
_entity_poly.type
_entity_poly.pdbx_seq_one_letter_code
_entity_poly.pdbx_strand_id
1 'polypeptide(L)'
;MDKSRDCVRVKSLLFSETLKLYPFNKAKQIQLVSFKSSPNYKDSLPRMNDTVCYSKLFEVKSLIPSQVDTLTDIIHNYGFKFTYKPKRRVYFIGSVSQCYNPRNAILFLDKDNKVFEFIEICFECERTRTSSDRVSLGTNCNQKLLLVKEFFGQAGIEYGIAQELMVEE
;
A
#
# COMPACT_ATOMS: atom_id res chain seq x y z
N MET A 1 13.00 3.25 -18.56
CA MET A 1 11.88 3.59 -17.70
C MET A 1 11.23 4.85 -18.23
N ASP A 2 9.93 4.86 -18.47
CA ASP A 2 9.23 6.03 -19.04
C ASP A 2 9.07 7.12 -17.97
N LYS A 3 9.87 8.18 -18.07
CA LYS A 3 9.86 9.32 -17.12
C LYS A 3 8.54 10.10 -17.12
N SER A 4 7.67 9.90 -18.12
CA SER A 4 6.37 10.57 -18.16
C SER A 4 5.42 10.12 -17.02
N ARG A 5 5.74 9.01 -16.37
CA ARG A 5 4.98 8.44 -15.24
C ARG A 5 5.68 8.58 -13.89
N ASP A 6 6.73 9.38 -13.81
CA ASP A 6 7.40 9.63 -12.53
C ASP A 6 6.46 10.29 -11.53
N CYS A 7 6.62 9.91 -10.26
CA CYS A 7 5.82 10.46 -9.18
C CYS A 7 6.16 11.92 -8.95
N VAL A 8 5.17 12.76 -9.08
CA VAL A 8 5.24 14.19 -8.78
C VAL A 8 4.04 14.59 -7.92
N ARG A 9 4.14 15.70 -7.23
CA ARG A 9 2.99 16.29 -6.54
C ARG A 9 1.99 16.81 -7.59
N VAL A 10 0.83 16.21 -7.66
CA VAL A 10 -0.25 16.57 -8.63
C VAL A 10 -1.41 17.30 -7.96
N LYS A 11 -1.51 17.19 -6.62
CA LYS A 11 -2.50 17.88 -5.78
C LYS A 11 -1.80 18.42 -4.54
N SER A 12 -2.47 19.32 -3.83
CA SER A 12 -2.00 19.92 -2.59
C SER A 12 -3.11 19.94 -1.54
N LEU A 13 -3.81 18.80 -1.40
CA LEU A 13 -4.83 18.63 -0.38
C LEU A 13 -4.19 18.74 1.01
N LEU A 14 -4.84 19.48 1.88
CA LEU A 14 -4.44 19.59 3.29
C LEU A 14 -4.79 18.30 4.04
N PHE A 15 -4.12 18.04 5.16
CA PHE A 15 -4.42 16.88 6.00
C PHE A 15 -5.89 16.81 6.42
N SER A 16 -6.49 17.94 6.79
CA SER A 16 -7.92 18.02 7.12
C SER A 16 -8.85 17.66 5.96
N GLU A 17 -8.41 17.82 4.73
CA GLU A 17 -9.16 17.45 3.52
C GLU A 17 -8.98 15.97 3.20
N THR A 18 -7.75 15.45 3.31
CA THR A 18 -7.46 14.03 3.06
C THR A 18 -8.16 13.11 4.06
N LEU A 19 -8.32 13.55 5.32
CA LEU A 19 -9.07 12.81 6.36
C LEU A 19 -10.57 12.70 6.06
N LYS A 20 -11.13 13.50 5.16
CA LYS A 20 -12.54 13.38 4.73
C LYS A 20 -12.73 12.31 3.65
N LEU A 21 -11.64 11.81 3.06
CA LEU A 21 -11.68 10.82 2.00
C LEU A 21 -11.74 9.41 2.59
N TYR A 22 -12.46 8.51 1.91
CA TYR A 22 -12.51 7.11 2.28
C TYR A 22 -11.17 6.42 1.97
N PRO A 23 -10.68 5.52 2.81
CA PRO A 23 -11.27 4.98 4.05
C PRO A 23 -10.93 5.79 5.32
N PHE A 24 -10.15 6.87 5.21
CA PHE A 24 -9.65 7.67 6.35
C PHE A 24 -10.77 8.28 7.17
N ASN A 25 -11.87 8.70 6.54
CA ASN A 25 -13.03 9.29 7.21
C ASN A 25 -13.80 8.30 8.10
N LYS A 26 -13.59 7.01 7.95
CA LYS A 26 -14.21 5.93 8.74
C LYS A 26 -13.22 5.29 9.71
N ALA A 27 -11.93 5.33 9.40
CA ALA A 27 -10.91 4.74 10.23
C ALA A 27 -10.76 5.49 11.56
N LYS A 28 -10.77 4.75 12.66
CA LYS A 28 -10.37 5.25 13.98
C LYS A 28 -8.91 4.98 14.27
N GLN A 29 -8.37 3.95 13.66
CA GLN A 29 -6.97 3.60 13.74
C GLN A 29 -6.50 3.08 12.38
N ILE A 30 -5.25 3.37 12.05
CA ILE A 30 -4.57 2.82 10.89
C ILE A 30 -3.33 2.10 11.39
N GLN A 31 -3.12 0.88 10.93
CA GLN A 31 -1.97 0.07 11.30
C GLN A 31 -1.17 -0.34 10.07
N LEU A 32 0.15 -0.32 10.20
CA LEU A 32 1.05 -1.02 9.31
C LEU A 32 1.39 -2.36 9.93
N VAL A 33 1.38 -3.40 9.13
CA VAL A 33 1.69 -4.76 9.60
C VAL A 33 2.66 -5.46 8.66
N SER A 34 3.41 -6.41 9.24
CA SER A 34 4.19 -7.39 8.48
C SER A 34 3.81 -8.81 8.86
N PHE A 35 3.94 -9.74 7.92
CA PHE A 35 3.55 -11.13 8.07
C PHE A 35 4.31 -12.04 7.10
N LYS A 36 4.36 -13.34 7.40
CA LYS A 36 4.89 -14.32 6.46
C LYS A 36 3.90 -14.51 5.31
N SER A 37 4.38 -14.35 4.09
CA SER A 37 3.57 -14.64 2.92
C SER A 37 3.11 -16.10 2.91
N SER A 38 1.87 -16.33 2.52
CA SER A 38 1.35 -17.66 2.30
C SER A 38 1.58 -18.10 0.85
N PRO A 39 1.93 -19.37 0.58
CA PRO A 39 1.97 -19.89 -0.78
C PRO A 39 0.58 -19.92 -1.44
N ASN A 40 -0.48 -19.78 -0.67
CA ASN A 40 -1.85 -19.64 -1.15
C ASN A 40 -2.16 -18.17 -1.47
N TYR A 41 -2.15 -17.81 -2.75
CA TYR A 41 -2.40 -16.46 -3.25
C TYR A 41 -3.75 -15.85 -2.83
N LYS A 42 -4.67 -16.64 -2.29
CA LYS A 42 -5.99 -16.16 -1.85
C LYS A 42 -5.99 -15.55 -0.44
N ASP A 43 -5.03 -15.95 0.42
CA ASP A 43 -5.01 -15.61 1.84
C ASP A 43 -3.61 -15.18 2.30
N SER A 44 -3.02 -14.17 1.61
CA SER A 44 -1.68 -13.69 1.92
C SER A 44 -1.64 -12.95 3.27
N LEU A 45 -2.55 -12.01 3.50
CA LEU A 45 -2.78 -11.44 4.82
C LEU A 45 -3.45 -12.51 5.69
N PRO A 46 -2.84 -12.90 6.84
CA PRO A 46 -3.41 -13.92 7.70
C PRO A 46 -4.80 -13.55 8.20
N ARG A 47 -5.82 -14.27 7.74
CA ARG A 47 -7.22 -14.07 8.13
C ARG A 47 -7.88 -15.39 8.50
N MET A 48 -8.81 -15.33 9.43
CA MET A 48 -9.69 -16.42 9.81
C MET A 48 -11.11 -15.88 9.94
N ASN A 49 -12.07 -16.45 9.22
CA ASN A 49 -13.46 -15.97 9.18
C ASN A 49 -13.56 -14.46 8.90
N ASP A 50 -12.87 -14.00 7.85
CA ASP A 50 -12.78 -12.59 7.41
C ASP A 50 -12.16 -11.61 8.44
N THR A 51 -11.61 -12.13 9.54
CA THR A 51 -10.93 -11.34 10.56
C THR A 51 -9.41 -11.53 10.46
N VAL A 52 -8.66 -10.45 10.62
CA VAL A 52 -7.19 -10.50 10.62
C VAL A 52 -6.71 -11.28 11.85
N CYS A 53 -5.83 -12.24 11.61
CA CYS A 53 -5.25 -13.09 12.65
C CYS A 53 -3.97 -12.44 13.20
N TYR A 54 -4.10 -11.58 14.21
CA TYR A 54 -2.99 -10.81 14.78
C TYR A 54 -1.86 -11.69 15.34
N SER A 55 -2.15 -12.88 15.82
CA SER A 55 -1.12 -13.82 16.32
C SER A 55 -0.16 -14.32 15.23
N LYS A 56 -0.50 -14.13 13.95
CA LYS A 56 0.34 -14.50 12.80
C LYS A 56 1.05 -13.30 12.18
N LEU A 57 0.89 -12.11 12.76
CA LEU A 57 1.61 -10.91 12.34
C LEU A 57 2.96 -10.84 13.05
N PHE A 58 4.01 -10.43 12.34
CA PHE A 58 5.34 -10.25 12.92
C PHE A 58 5.48 -8.88 13.57
N GLU A 59 4.95 -7.85 12.92
CA GLU A 59 5.00 -6.48 13.40
C GLU A 59 3.64 -5.82 13.21
N VAL A 60 3.26 -5.00 14.18
CA VAL A 60 2.05 -4.17 14.15
C VAL A 60 2.42 -2.78 14.64
N LYS A 61 2.27 -1.77 13.81
CA LYS A 61 2.53 -0.36 14.15
C LYS A 61 1.28 0.46 13.94
N SER A 62 0.70 0.96 15.02
CA SER A 62 -0.40 1.94 14.97
C SER A 62 0.17 3.31 14.63
N LEU A 63 -0.37 3.93 13.57
CA LEU A 63 0.09 5.23 13.11
C LEU A 63 -0.37 6.35 14.03
N ILE A 64 0.54 7.28 14.33
CA ILE A 64 0.24 8.55 14.97
C ILE A 64 -0.24 9.58 13.93
N PRO A 65 -0.91 10.68 14.33
CA PRO A 65 -1.48 11.65 13.38
C PRO A 65 -0.50 12.18 12.33
N SER A 66 0.75 12.46 12.69
CA SER A 66 1.77 12.92 11.73
C SER A 66 2.14 11.86 10.69
N GLN A 67 2.11 10.59 11.06
CA GLN A 67 2.32 9.47 10.13
C GLN A 67 1.10 9.28 9.23
N VAL A 68 -0.11 9.47 9.75
CA VAL A 68 -1.34 9.44 8.93
C VAL A 68 -1.30 10.57 7.91
N ASP A 69 -0.85 11.77 8.30
CA ASP A 69 -0.66 12.91 7.37
C ASP A 69 0.29 12.53 6.23
N THR A 70 1.46 11.99 6.56
CA THR A 70 2.43 11.53 5.54
C THR A 70 1.83 10.46 4.62
N LEU A 71 1.13 9.48 5.16
CA LEU A 71 0.50 8.42 4.37
C LEU A 71 -0.57 8.97 3.43
N THR A 72 -1.44 9.84 3.93
CA THR A 72 -2.50 10.47 3.12
C THR A 72 -1.92 11.37 2.04
N ASP A 73 -0.82 12.07 2.33
CA ASP A 73 -0.10 12.89 1.35
C ASP A 73 0.44 12.03 0.21
N ILE A 74 1.11 10.91 0.52
CA ILE A 74 1.61 9.96 -0.48
C ILE A 74 0.47 9.43 -1.36
N ILE A 75 -0.66 9.06 -0.75
CA ILE A 75 -1.79 8.45 -1.46
C ILE A 75 -2.51 9.46 -2.35
N HIS A 76 -2.80 10.66 -1.84
CA HIS A 76 -3.72 11.58 -2.48
C HIS A 76 -3.05 12.70 -3.28
N ASN A 77 -1.84 13.13 -2.88
CA ASN A 77 -1.18 14.28 -3.49
C ASN A 77 -0.12 13.88 -4.52
N TYR A 78 0.42 12.66 -4.46
CA TYR A 78 1.40 12.18 -5.43
C TYR A 78 0.77 11.33 -6.53
N GLY A 79 1.19 11.56 -7.74
CA GLY A 79 0.76 10.87 -8.95
C GLY A 79 1.68 11.24 -10.11
N PHE A 80 1.24 11.05 -11.33
CA PHE A 80 1.95 11.53 -12.51
C PHE A 80 1.09 12.53 -13.29
N LYS A 81 1.73 13.51 -13.97
CA LYS A 81 1.04 14.44 -14.83
C LYS A 81 0.80 13.80 -16.19
N PHE A 82 -0.47 13.70 -16.59
CA PHE A 82 -0.80 13.29 -17.95
C PHE A 82 -0.35 14.37 -18.94
N THR A 83 0.79 14.17 -19.57
CA THR A 83 1.32 15.07 -20.61
C THR A 83 0.82 14.69 -22.00
N TYR A 84 0.20 13.52 -22.15
CA TYR A 84 -0.23 13.00 -23.45
C TYR A 84 -1.55 12.22 -23.33
N LYS A 85 -2.52 12.57 -24.20
CA LYS A 85 -3.71 11.74 -24.45
C LYS A 85 -3.38 10.80 -25.60
N PRO A 86 -3.16 9.49 -25.36
CA PRO A 86 -2.90 8.58 -26.47
C PRO A 86 -4.11 8.53 -27.39
N LYS A 87 -3.92 8.81 -28.68
CA LYS A 87 -4.95 8.71 -29.72
C LYS A 87 -5.37 7.24 -30.00
N ARG A 88 -4.64 6.27 -29.45
CA ARG A 88 -4.93 4.83 -29.55
C ARG A 88 -4.76 4.17 -28.19
N ARG A 89 -5.70 3.29 -27.83
CA ARG A 89 -5.51 2.35 -26.72
C ARG A 89 -4.47 1.33 -27.15
N VAL A 90 -3.27 1.44 -26.62
CA VAL A 90 -2.27 0.38 -26.75
C VAL A 90 -2.56 -0.63 -25.66
N TYR A 91 -3.05 -1.80 -26.05
CA TYR A 91 -3.17 -2.93 -25.14
C TYR A 91 -1.78 -3.55 -25.01
N PHE A 92 -1.13 -3.35 -23.87
CA PHE A 92 0.04 -4.14 -23.53
C PHE A 92 -0.45 -5.52 -23.10
N ILE A 93 -0.28 -6.50 -23.98
CA ILE A 93 -0.32 -7.91 -23.60
C ILE A 93 1.06 -8.21 -22.99
N GLY A 94 1.29 -7.71 -21.79
CA GLY A 94 2.44 -8.09 -20.98
C GLY A 94 2.14 -9.45 -20.35
N SER A 95 3.11 -10.36 -20.38
CA SER A 95 3.04 -11.57 -19.56
C SER A 95 2.84 -11.14 -18.10
N VAL A 96 1.72 -11.53 -17.52
CA VAL A 96 1.46 -11.27 -16.11
C VAL A 96 2.48 -12.11 -15.33
N SER A 97 3.49 -11.47 -14.78
CA SER A 97 4.39 -12.13 -13.83
C SER A 97 3.53 -12.79 -12.75
N GLN A 98 3.72 -14.09 -12.51
CA GLN A 98 3.03 -14.81 -11.44
C GLN A 98 3.58 -14.45 -10.04
N CYS A 99 4.51 -13.49 -9.96
CA CYS A 99 5.04 -13.00 -8.72
C CYS A 99 3.94 -12.29 -7.92
N TYR A 100 3.59 -12.84 -6.77
CA TYR A 100 2.81 -12.17 -5.73
C TYR A 100 3.14 -12.80 -4.39
N ASN A 101 3.98 -12.12 -3.61
CA ASN A 101 4.51 -12.58 -2.33
C ASN A 101 4.43 -11.44 -1.31
N PRO A 102 3.21 -10.97 -0.96
CA PRO A 102 3.05 -9.84 -0.05
C PRO A 102 3.48 -10.23 1.36
N ARG A 103 4.17 -9.30 2.00
CA ARG A 103 4.65 -9.44 3.37
C ARG A 103 4.19 -8.29 4.27
N ASN A 104 3.51 -7.30 3.67
CA ASN A 104 3.11 -6.08 4.36
C ASN A 104 1.68 -5.68 3.98
N ALA A 105 1.00 -4.98 4.90
CA ALA A 105 -0.30 -4.39 4.64
C ALA A 105 -0.53 -3.12 5.45
N ILE A 106 -1.45 -2.28 4.94
CA ILE A 106 -2.07 -1.17 5.66
C ILE A 106 -3.46 -1.65 6.07
N LEU A 107 -3.78 -1.59 7.35
CA LEU A 107 -5.07 -1.97 7.90
C LEU A 107 -5.83 -0.72 8.36
N PHE A 108 -7.10 -0.63 8.02
CA PHE A 108 -8.00 0.43 8.47
C PHE A 108 -9.01 -0.17 9.45
N LEU A 109 -8.99 0.32 10.69
CA LEU A 109 -9.81 -0.19 11.79
C LEU A 109 -10.91 0.80 12.14
N ASP A 110 -12.10 0.27 12.42
CA ASP A 110 -13.23 1.03 12.88
C ASP A 110 -13.19 1.32 14.39
N LYS A 111 -14.27 1.91 14.93
CA LYS A 111 -14.41 2.23 16.35
C LYS A 111 -14.39 1.00 17.28
N ASP A 112 -14.69 -0.17 16.75
CA ASP A 112 -14.72 -1.44 17.48
C ASP A 112 -13.43 -2.24 17.33
N ASN A 113 -12.37 -1.60 16.81
CA ASN A 113 -11.06 -2.18 16.48
C ASN A 113 -11.13 -3.33 15.46
N LYS A 114 -12.16 -3.33 14.61
CA LYS A 114 -12.27 -4.29 13.51
C LYS A 114 -11.67 -3.72 12.24
N VAL A 115 -10.89 -4.53 11.54
CA VAL A 115 -10.38 -4.17 10.22
C VAL A 115 -11.55 -4.22 9.24
N PHE A 116 -11.89 -3.07 8.66
CA PHE A 116 -12.96 -2.96 7.68
C PHE A 116 -12.44 -2.79 6.25
N GLU A 117 -11.19 -2.32 6.08
CA GLU A 117 -10.48 -2.26 4.81
C GLU A 117 -8.99 -2.54 5.01
N PHE A 118 -8.34 -3.05 3.95
CA PHE A 118 -6.89 -3.21 3.94
C PHE A 118 -6.31 -3.01 2.54
N ILE A 119 -5.03 -2.67 2.51
CA ILE A 119 -4.19 -2.66 1.31
C ILE A 119 -3.01 -3.58 1.57
N GLU A 120 -2.98 -4.72 0.92
CA GLU A 120 -1.89 -5.68 0.96
C GLU A 120 -0.84 -5.29 -0.07
N ILE A 121 0.44 -5.37 0.28
CA ILE A 121 1.53 -4.85 -0.53
C ILE A 121 2.61 -5.92 -0.71
N CYS A 122 2.96 -6.20 -1.94
CA CYS A 122 4.17 -6.90 -2.34
C CYS A 122 5.17 -5.89 -2.90
N PHE A 123 6.12 -5.46 -2.08
CA PHE A 123 7.16 -4.52 -2.50
C PHE A 123 8.12 -5.13 -3.52
N GLU A 124 8.41 -6.43 -3.39
CA GLU A 124 9.27 -7.18 -4.30
C GLU A 124 8.66 -7.30 -5.71
N CYS A 125 7.35 -7.55 -5.77
CA CYS A 125 6.63 -7.73 -7.04
C CYS A 125 6.01 -6.43 -7.57
N GLU A 126 6.15 -5.33 -6.86
CA GLU A 126 5.53 -4.03 -7.16
C GLU A 126 4.00 -4.13 -7.38
N ARG A 127 3.32 -4.89 -6.51
CA ARG A 127 1.89 -5.17 -6.62
C ARG A 127 1.15 -4.94 -5.31
N THR A 128 -0.12 -4.61 -5.46
CA THR A 128 -1.04 -4.47 -4.32
C THR A 128 -2.32 -5.25 -4.55
N ARG A 129 -2.95 -5.66 -3.46
CA ARG A 129 -4.31 -6.17 -3.41
C ARG A 129 -5.08 -5.42 -2.34
N THR A 130 -6.31 -5.09 -2.63
CA THR A 130 -7.18 -4.34 -1.73
C THR A 130 -8.37 -5.18 -1.31
N SER A 131 -8.93 -4.89 -0.14
CA SER A 131 -10.13 -5.54 0.37
C SER A 131 -11.37 -5.24 -0.47
N SER A 132 -11.41 -4.06 -1.10
CA SER A 132 -12.47 -3.63 -2.00
C SER A 132 -11.94 -2.68 -3.08
N ASP A 133 -12.74 -2.38 -4.09
CA ASP A 133 -12.45 -1.39 -5.13
C ASP A 133 -12.52 0.07 -4.64
N ARG A 134 -13.00 0.28 -3.42
CA ARG A 134 -13.12 1.59 -2.77
C ARG A 134 -11.80 2.08 -2.18
N VAL A 135 -10.80 1.23 -2.09
CA VAL A 135 -9.50 1.50 -1.44
C VAL A 135 -8.37 1.33 -2.44
N SER A 136 -7.41 2.24 -2.43
CA SER A 136 -6.21 2.17 -3.26
C SER A 136 -5.07 3.00 -2.69
N LEU A 137 -3.86 2.82 -3.21
CA LEU A 137 -2.72 3.72 -2.98
C LEU A 137 -2.76 5.00 -3.84
N GLY A 138 -3.92 5.33 -4.40
CA GLY A 138 -4.09 6.47 -5.29
C GLY A 138 -3.52 6.24 -6.69
N THR A 139 -3.20 7.33 -7.40
CA THR A 139 -2.66 7.23 -8.76
C THR A 139 -1.33 6.50 -8.78
N ASN A 140 -1.26 5.43 -9.58
CA ASN A 140 -0.03 4.64 -9.71
C ASN A 140 0.99 5.38 -10.57
N CYS A 141 2.11 5.81 -9.97
CA CYS A 141 3.27 6.41 -10.61
C CYS A 141 4.53 5.58 -10.31
N ASN A 142 5.59 5.77 -11.08
CA ASN A 142 6.77 4.88 -11.08
C ASN A 142 7.36 4.62 -9.68
N GLN A 143 7.41 5.64 -8.81
CA GLN A 143 8.01 5.53 -7.47
C GLN A 143 6.95 5.40 -6.35
N LYS A 144 5.66 5.17 -6.66
CA LYS A 144 4.61 5.10 -5.62
C LYS A 144 4.92 4.07 -4.53
N LEU A 145 5.25 2.85 -4.92
CA LEU A 145 5.56 1.79 -3.96
C LEU A 145 6.89 2.01 -3.23
N LEU A 146 7.84 2.70 -3.85
CA LEU A 146 9.07 3.11 -3.17
C LEU A 146 8.77 4.12 -2.05
N LEU A 147 7.96 5.15 -2.32
CA LEU A 147 7.53 6.13 -1.29
C LEU A 147 6.81 5.45 -0.13
N VAL A 148 5.92 4.49 -0.44
CA VAL A 148 5.21 3.71 0.59
C VAL A 148 6.18 2.82 1.36
N LYS A 149 7.15 2.18 0.70
CA LYS A 149 8.18 1.34 1.32
C LYS A 149 9.03 2.13 2.32
N GLU A 150 9.50 3.31 1.89
CA GLU A 150 10.26 4.24 2.75
C GLU A 150 9.44 4.68 3.97
N PHE A 151 8.15 4.98 3.76
CA PHE A 151 7.23 5.31 4.84
C PHE A 151 7.06 4.16 5.84
N PHE A 152 6.94 2.90 5.39
CA PHE A 152 6.90 1.74 6.27
C PHE A 152 8.14 1.65 7.16
N GLY A 153 9.33 1.84 6.58
CA GLY A 153 10.60 1.86 7.32
C GLY A 153 10.67 2.97 8.36
N GLN A 154 10.25 4.19 7.99
CA GLN A 154 10.19 5.34 8.91
C GLN A 154 9.19 5.12 10.06
N ALA A 155 8.12 4.37 9.81
CA ALA A 155 7.15 4.01 10.83
C ALA A 155 7.59 2.82 11.72
N GLY A 156 8.76 2.23 11.43
CA GLY A 156 9.37 1.16 12.24
C GLY A 156 8.95 -0.26 11.85
N ILE A 157 8.52 -0.49 10.62
CA ILE A 157 8.39 -1.81 10.02
C ILE A 157 9.75 -2.18 9.40
N GLU A 158 10.24 -3.39 9.65
CA GLU A 158 11.50 -3.89 9.11
C GLU A 158 11.29 -5.08 8.18
N TYR A 159 10.43 -6.01 8.57
CA TYR A 159 10.20 -7.23 7.80
C TYR A 159 9.45 -6.95 6.49
N GLY A 160 9.95 -7.53 5.40
CA GLY A 160 9.36 -7.43 4.07
C GLY A 160 9.68 -6.12 3.32
N ILE A 161 10.45 -5.20 3.95
CA ILE A 161 10.92 -3.97 3.32
C ILE A 161 12.43 -3.91 3.15
N ALA A 162 13.23 -4.59 3.98
CA ALA A 162 14.66 -4.74 3.76
C ALA A 162 14.90 -5.47 2.42
N GLN A 163 15.85 -5.00 1.61
CA GLN A 163 16.40 -5.81 0.55
C GLN A 163 17.09 -6.99 1.23
N GLU A 164 16.63 -8.22 1.00
CA GLU A 164 17.44 -9.38 1.29
C GLU A 164 18.70 -9.25 0.43
N LEU A 165 19.81 -8.90 1.06
CA LEU A 165 21.12 -9.08 0.43
C LEU A 165 21.20 -10.58 0.17
N MET A 166 21.09 -10.96 -1.10
CA MET A 166 21.43 -12.31 -1.53
C MET A 166 22.91 -12.48 -1.20
N VAL A 167 23.20 -13.08 -0.05
CA VAL A 167 24.52 -13.61 0.24
C VAL A 167 24.62 -14.85 -0.65
N GLU A 168 25.27 -14.72 -1.79
CA GLU A 168 25.74 -15.86 -2.56
C GLU A 168 26.79 -16.54 -1.70
N GLU A 169 26.47 -17.76 -1.20
CA GLU A 169 27.46 -18.71 -0.66
C GLU A 169 28.17 -19.43 -1.79
#